data_2352b33d4023e7f3490a6c3670d316ea
#
_entry.id   2352b33d4023e7f3490a6c3670d316ea
#
_cell.length_a   1.000
_cell.length_b   1.000
_cell.length_c   1.000
_cell.angle_alpha   90.00
_cell.angle_beta   90.00
_cell.angle_gamma   90.00
#
_symmetry.space_group_name_H-M   'P 1'
#
loop_
_entity.id
_entity.type
_entity.pdbx_description
1 polymer ?
#
loop_
_entity_poly.entity_id
_entity_poly.type
_entity_poly.pdbx_seq_one_letter_code
_entity_poly.pdbx_strand_id
1 'polypeptide(L)'
;MACSSEKIVFLEGELTGPYLIINMHHTKEIVRYSQLVMPQDANVVGTLFGGQMISWMDIAVSKAAHRILKNSPADAAVTRAIDATEFKEPVYVGEWVNFEALVTDLGKTSIKVSIKAYAEGRHDERRLACVSEFTMVAVKQNDDGSYSKCIHGQKLES
;
A
#
# COMPACT_ATOMS: atom_id res chain seq x y z
N MET A 1 16.07 18.14 -23.09
CA MET A 1 15.96 18.98 -21.86
C MET A 1 14.49 19.01 -21.49
N ALA A 2 14.06 18.18 -20.54
CA ALA A 2 12.70 18.19 -20.04
C ALA A 2 12.72 18.79 -18.66
N CYS A 3 12.07 19.93 -18.52
CA CYS A 3 11.92 20.69 -17.29
C CYS A 3 10.96 19.92 -16.36
N SER A 4 11.45 19.49 -15.20
CA SER A 4 10.62 18.93 -14.15
C SER A 4 9.78 20.06 -13.56
N SER A 5 8.46 19.98 -13.72
CA SER A 5 7.53 20.88 -13.03
C SER A 5 7.50 20.51 -11.54
N GLU A 6 8.21 21.29 -10.74
CA GLU A 6 8.02 21.30 -9.28
C GLU A 6 6.62 21.83 -8.98
N LYS A 7 5.77 20.97 -8.45
CA LYS A 7 4.48 21.41 -7.91
C LYS A 7 4.71 22.13 -6.61
N ILE A 8 4.33 23.41 -6.59
CA ILE A 8 4.32 24.24 -5.38
C ILE A 8 3.24 23.67 -4.45
N VAL A 9 3.65 23.15 -3.30
CA VAL A 9 2.76 22.68 -2.25
C VAL A 9 2.49 23.86 -1.30
N PHE A 10 1.23 24.28 -1.17
CA PHE A 10 0.84 25.25 -0.16
C PHE A 10 0.84 24.56 1.21
N LEU A 11 1.59 25.11 2.16
CA LEU A 11 1.70 24.62 3.51
C LEU A 11 0.76 25.43 4.41
N GLU A 12 -0.32 24.81 4.91
CA GLU A 12 -1.08 25.32 6.06
C GLU A 12 -0.66 24.53 7.30
N GLY A 13 -0.07 25.20 8.27
CA GLY A 13 0.40 24.58 9.51
C GLY A 13 -0.23 25.22 10.75
N GLU A 14 -0.81 24.41 11.65
CA GLU A 14 -1.15 24.83 13.01
C GLU A 14 -0.05 24.37 13.98
N LEU A 15 0.42 25.26 14.84
CA LEU A 15 1.39 24.97 15.89
C LEU A 15 0.69 24.33 17.09
N THR A 16 0.86 23.02 17.25
CA THR A 16 0.47 22.30 18.46
C THR A 16 1.67 21.53 19.01
N GLY A 17 2.38 22.15 19.97
CA GLY A 17 3.56 21.56 20.62
C GLY A 17 4.89 21.82 19.86
N PRO A 18 6.01 21.17 20.22
CA PRO A 18 7.34 21.45 19.69
C PRO A 18 7.57 21.00 18.25
N TYR A 19 6.57 20.46 17.58
CA TYR A 19 6.65 19.95 16.20
C TYR A 19 5.65 20.64 15.29
N LEU A 20 6.14 21.19 14.19
CA LEU A 20 5.30 21.68 13.09
C LEU A 20 4.68 20.45 12.38
N ILE A 21 3.39 20.21 12.54
CA ILE A 21 2.67 19.22 11.73
C ILE A 21 2.38 19.86 10.39
N ILE A 22 3.19 19.54 9.39
CA ILE A 22 2.93 19.93 8.01
C ILE A 22 1.84 19.01 7.46
N ASN A 23 0.62 19.52 7.30
CA ASN A 23 -0.45 18.80 6.61
C ASN A 23 -0.08 18.69 5.13
N MET A 24 0.45 17.56 4.71
CA MET A 24 0.66 17.27 3.30
C MET A 24 -0.59 16.66 2.69
N HIS A 25 -1.09 17.31 1.65
CA HIS A 25 -2.17 16.74 0.83
C HIS A 25 -1.57 15.76 -0.19
N HIS A 26 -2.11 14.55 -0.21
CA HIS A 26 -1.69 13.51 -1.15
C HIS A 26 -2.73 13.32 -2.23
N THR A 27 -2.29 13.34 -3.48
CA THR A 27 -3.11 12.89 -4.62
C THR A 27 -3.32 11.38 -4.56
N LYS A 28 -4.49 10.92 -5.04
CA LYS A 28 -4.77 9.47 -5.16
C LYS A 28 -3.90 8.86 -6.25
N GLU A 29 -2.73 8.40 -5.89
CA GLU A 29 -1.76 7.77 -6.80
C GLU A 29 -1.80 6.25 -6.66
N ILE A 30 -1.85 5.54 -7.80
CA ILE A 30 -1.76 4.08 -7.82
C ILE A 30 -0.29 3.67 -7.65
N VAL A 31 -0.03 2.91 -6.61
CA VAL A 31 1.28 2.29 -6.36
C VAL A 31 1.30 0.91 -7.00
N ARG A 32 2.30 0.67 -7.86
CA ARG A 32 2.45 -0.60 -8.58
C ARG A 32 3.58 -1.44 -8.01
N TYR A 33 3.35 -2.74 -7.99
CA TYR A 33 4.31 -3.78 -7.65
C TYR A 33 4.02 -4.98 -8.53
N SER A 34 5.04 -5.74 -8.91
CA SER A 34 4.87 -6.93 -9.76
C SER A 34 5.75 -8.07 -9.27
N GLN A 35 5.23 -9.29 -9.39
CA GLN A 35 5.93 -10.51 -8.99
C GLN A 35 5.69 -11.61 -10.03
N LEU A 36 6.75 -12.34 -10.39
CA LEU A 36 6.65 -13.54 -11.22
C LEU A 36 6.31 -14.73 -10.34
N VAL A 37 5.33 -15.52 -10.74
CA VAL A 37 4.98 -16.77 -10.02
C VAL A 37 5.98 -17.86 -10.38
N MET A 38 6.74 -18.28 -9.37
CA MET A 38 7.74 -19.34 -9.48
C MET A 38 7.17 -20.68 -9.00
N PRO A 39 7.77 -21.83 -9.35
CA PRO A 39 7.28 -23.15 -8.92
C PRO A 39 7.10 -23.29 -7.40
N GLN A 40 7.96 -22.69 -6.60
CA GLN A 40 7.87 -22.73 -5.12
C GLN A 40 6.69 -21.90 -4.55
N ASP A 41 6.09 -21.02 -5.34
CA ASP A 41 4.94 -20.19 -4.93
C ASP A 41 3.62 -20.92 -5.19
N ALA A 42 3.65 -22.09 -5.86
CA ALA A 42 2.49 -22.85 -6.25
C ALA A 42 1.99 -23.77 -5.13
N ASN A 43 0.69 -23.96 -5.08
CA ASN A 43 0.03 -24.96 -4.26
C ASN A 43 0.03 -26.34 -4.94
N VAL A 44 -0.60 -27.33 -4.28
CA VAL A 44 -0.66 -28.71 -4.74
C VAL A 44 -1.40 -28.92 -6.07
N VAL A 45 -2.19 -27.95 -6.53
CA VAL A 45 -2.91 -28.00 -7.81
C VAL A 45 -2.25 -27.16 -8.91
N GLY A 46 -1.03 -26.64 -8.64
CA GLY A 46 -0.24 -25.91 -9.64
C GLY A 46 -0.61 -24.44 -9.84
N THR A 47 -1.43 -23.86 -8.97
CA THR A 47 -1.75 -22.45 -8.97
C THR A 47 -1.06 -21.70 -7.82
N LEU A 48 -0.93 -20.38 -7.93
CA LEU A 48 -0.37 -19.55 -6.87
C LEU A 48 -1.08 -19.83 -5.54
N PHE A 49 -0.28 -20.07 -4.50
CA PHE A 49 -0.80 -20.26 -3.14
C PHE A 49 -1.45 -18.95 -2.63
N GLY A 50 -2.69 -19.05 -2.10
CA GLY A 50 -3.44 -17.86 -1.67
C GLY A 50 -2.75 -17.05 -0.59
N GLY A 51 -2.05 -17.70 0.34
CA GLY A 51 -1.24 -17.03 1.36
C GLY A 51 -0.08 -16.24 0.76
N GLN A 52 0.53 -16.74 -0.32
CA GLN A 52 1.59 -16.03 -1.04
C GLN A 52 1.03 -14.81 -1.77
N MET A 53 -0.15 -14.91 -2.38
CA MET A 53 -0.86 -13.76 -2.97
C MET A 53 -1.07 -12.66 -1.92
N ILE A 54 -1.60 -13.01 -0.74
CA ILE A 54 -1.82 -12.06 0.37
C ILE A 54 -0.51 -11.44 0.84
N SER A 55 0.57 -12.23 0.95
CA SER A 55 1.89 -11.73 1.34
C SER A 55 2.41 -10.67 0.36
N TRP A 56 2.27 -10.89 -0.94
CA TRP A 56 2.67 -9.91 -1.96
C TRP A 56 1.76 -8.68 -1.97
N MET A 57 0.47 -8.86 -1.71
CA MET A 57 -0.47 -7.74 -1.53
C MET A 57 -0.04 -6.88 -0.34
N ASP A 58 0.33 -7.48 0.79
CA ASP A 58 0.80 -6.75 1.98
C ASP A 58 2.05 -5.91 1.69
N ILE A 59 3.00 -6.43 0.89
CA ILE A 59 4.17 -5.66 0.42
C ILE A 59 3.74 -4.44 -0.41
N ALA A 60 2.81 -4.61 -1.34
CA ALA A 60 2.34 -3.52 -2.20
C ALA A 60 1.60 -2.44 -1.40
N VAL A 61 0.75 -2.84 -0.44
CA VAL A 61 0.02 -1.92 0.46
C VAL A 61 0.97 -1.18 1.38
N SER A 62 1.97 -1.89 1.93
CA SER A 62 3.01 -1.29 2.78
C SER A 62 3.80 -0.22 2.02
N LYS A 63 4.10 -0.45 0.75
CA LYS A 63 4.73 0.54 -0.13
C LYS A 63 3.84 1.77 -0.35
N ALA A 64 2.52 1.59 -0.50
CA ALA A 64 1.56 2.69 -0.62
C ALA A 64 1.48 3.51 0.68
N ALA A 65 1.37 2.83 1.82
CA ALA A 65 1.35 3.46 3.13
C ALA A 65 2.66 4.22 3.42
N HIS A 66 3.81 3.63 3.07
CA HIS A 66 5.12 4.29 3.23
C HIS A 66 5.21 5.62 2.45
N ARG A 67 4.65 5.69 1.24
CA ARG A 67 4.61 6.94 0.46
C ARG A 67 3.78 8.02 1.15
N ILE A 68 2.65 7.65 1.75
CA ILE A 68 1.79 8.57 2.53
C ILE A 68 2.53 9.08 3.76
N LEU A 69 3.26 8.21 4.46
CA LEU A 69 3.97 8.56 5.69
C LEU A 69 5.27 9.33 5.47
N LYS A 70 5.71 9.51 4.24
CA LYS A 70 6.89 10.31 3.92
C LYS A 70 6.68 11.74 4.46
N ASN A 71 7.62 12.20 5.29
CA ASN A 71 7.56 13.48 5.99
C ASN A 71 6.47 13.58 7.08
N SER A 72 5.96 12.46 7.58
CA SER A 72 5.10 12.40 8.77
C SER A 72 5.93 12.09 10.03
N PRO A 73 5.37 12.28 11.24
CA PRO A 73 6.05 11.90 12.47
C PRO A 73 6.07 10.38 12.72
N ALA A 74 5.41 9.58 11.89
CA ALA A 74 5.38 8.13 12.02
C ALA A 74 6.64 7.50 11.40
N ASP A 75 7.17 6.45 12.04
CA ASP A 75 8.34 5.72 11.55
C ASP A 75 7.95 4.63 10.54
N ALA A 76 6.75 4.03 10.70
CA ALA A 76 6.27 2.97 9.83
C ALA A 76 4.73 2.87 9.83
N ALA A 77 4.21 1.99 8.97
CA ALA A 77 2.84 1.49 9.04
C ALA A 77 2.85 -0.02 9.17
N VAL A 78 1.95 -0.56 10.00
CA VAL A 78 1.76 -1.99 10.18
C VAL A 78 0.36 -2.40 9.76
N THR A 79 0.22 -3.60 9.20
CA THR A 79 -1.09 -4.15 8.81
C THR A 79 -1.88 -4.50 10.07
N ARG A 80 -3.06 -3.93 10.20
CA ARG A 80 -3.99 -4.19 11.30
C ARG A 80 -5.09 -5.16 10.92
N ALA A 81 -5.64 -5.00 9.72
CA ALA A 81 -6.73 -5.83 9.23
C ALA A 81 -6.63 -5.99 7.72
N ILE A 82 -7.10 -7.13 7.26
CA ILE A 82 -7.29 -7.46 5.84
C ILE A 82 -8.77 -7.79 5.71
N ASP A 83 -9.50 -6.95 4.98
CA ASP A 83 -10.93 -7.06 4.84
C ASP A 83 -11.29 -7.57 3.44
N ALA A 84 -12.40 -8.31 3.35
CA ALA A 84 -13.07 -8.70 2.10
C ALA A 84 -12.11 -9.15 0.98
N THR A 85 -11.17 -10.06 1.28
CA THR A 85 -10.30 -10.64 0.25
C THR A 85 -11.08 -11.61 -0.62
N GLU A 86 -11.08 -11.37 -1.92
CA GLU A 86 -11.81 -12.16 -2.90
C GLU A 86 -10.88 -12.63 -4.02
N PHE A 87 -10.69 -13.96 -4.11
CA PHE A 87 -9.95 -14.58 -5.21
C PHE A 87 -10.91 -14.81 -6.38
N LYS A 88 -10.67 -14.14 -7.49
CA LYS A 88 -11.52 -14.15 -8.68
C LYS A 88 -11.13 -15.25 -9.66
N GLU A 89 -9.82 -15.33 -9.95
CA GLU A 89 -9.28 -16.29 -10.91
C GLU A 89 -7.96 -16.89 -10.45
N PRO A 90 -7.66 -18.15 -10.83
CA PRO A 90 -6.37 -18.75 -10.51
C PRO A 90 -5.23 -18.06 -11.27
N VAL A 91 -4.04 -18.06 -10.66
CA VAL A 91 -2.80 -17.61 -11.26
C VAL A 91 -1.85 -18.79 -11.36
N TYR A 92 -1.18 -18.96 -12.49
CA TYR A 92 -0.35 -20.13 -12.77
C TYR A 92 1.14 -19.79 -12.69
N VAL A 93 1.95 -20.83 -12.50
CA VAL A 93 3.42 -20.71 -12.56
C VAL A 93 3.84 -20.14 -13.93
N GLY A 94 4.74 -19.16 -13.91
CA GLY A 94 5.22 -18.46 -15.11
C GLY A 94 4.38 -17.25 -15.52
N GLU A 95 3.28 -16.96 -14.84
CA GLU A 95 2.53 -15.71 -15.01
C GLU A 95 3.08 -14.61 -14.09
N TRP A 96 2.94 -13.37 -14.52
CA TRP A 96 3.16 -12.20 -13.68
C TRP A 96 1.91 -11.85 -12.89
N VAL A 97 2.09 -11.45 -11.65
CA VAL A 97 1.04 -10.79 -10.86
C VAL A 97 1.39 -9.32 -10.73
N ASN A 98 0.53 -8.47 -11.28
CA ASN A 98 0.66 -7.02 -11.24
C ASN A 98 -0.31 -6.45 -10.20
N PHE A 99 0.22 -5.86 -9.15
CA PHE A 99 -0.53 -5.26 -8.06
C PHE A 99 -0.72 -3.76 -8.29
N GLU A 100 -1.93 -3.30 -8.04
CA GLU A 100 -2.30 -1.88 -8.02
C GLU A 100 -2.90 -1.55 -6.66
N ALA A 101 -2.14 -0.85 -5.84
CA ALA A 101 -2.55 -0.40 -4.51
C ALA A 101 -2.90 1.10 -4.55
N LEU A 102 -4.08 1.44 -4.04
CA LEU A 102 -4.61 2.79 -3.99
C LEU A 102 -5.03 3.12 -2.56
N VAL A 103 -4.49 4.20 -1.99
CA VAL A 103 -4.97 4.71 -0.71
C VAL A 103 -6.35 5.33 -0.92
N THR A 104 -7.35 4.81 -0.22
CA THR A 104 -8.76 5.21 -0.36
C THR A 104 -9.24 6.13 0.74
N ASP A 105 -8.67 6.01 1.94
CA ASP A 105 -9.05 6.81 3.10
C ASP A 105 -7.90 6.98 4.09
N LEU A 106 -7.86 8.13 4.76
CA LEU A 106 -6.88 8.47 5.80
C LEU A 106 -7.61 8.91 7.06
N GLY A 107 -7.51 8.11 8.12
CA GLY A 107 -7.94 8.47 9.47
C GLY A 107 -6.87 9.25 10.22
N LYS A 108 -6.97 9.34 11.54
CA LYS A 108 -5.93 9.98 12.39
C LYS A 108 -4.63 9.17 12.42
N THR A 109 -4.74 7.85 12.56
CA THR A 109 -3.63 6.91 12.62
C THR A 109 -3.74 5.81 11.57
N SER A 110 -4.88 5.64 10.92
CA SER A 110 -5.19 4.57 9.97
C SER A 110 -5.06 5.04 8.53
N ILE A 111 -4.64 4.11 7.68
CA ILE A 111 -4.50 4.27 6.23
C ILE A 111 -5.26 3.10 5.60
N LYS A 112 -6.35 3.37 4.87
CA LYS A 112 -7.06 2.35 4.12
C LYS A 112 -6.54 2.27 2.70
N VAL A 113 -6.27 1.06 2.24
CA VAL A 113 -5.71 0.80 0.92
C VAL A 113 -6.53 -0.27 0.22
N SER A 114 -7.12 0.08 -0.91
CA SER A 114 -7.71 -0.90 -1.83
C SER A 114 -6.62 -1.44 -2.74
N ILE A 115 -6.61 -2.75 -2.96
CA ILE A 115 -5.62 -3.41 -3.81
C ILE A 115 -6.29 -4.37 -4.79
N LYS A 116 -5.79 -4.34 -6.02
CA LYS A 116 -6.16 -5.27 -7.09
C LYS A 116 -4.92 -5.98 -7.57
N ALA A 117 -5.02 -7.29 -7.73
CA ALA A 117 -3.99 -8.12 -8.32
C ALA A 117 -4.47 -8.65 -9.67
N TYR A 118 -3.66 -8.43 -10.70
CA TYR A 118 -3.95 -8.88 -12.06
C TYR A 118 -2.91 -9.91 -12.48
N ALA A 119 -3.38 -11.06 -12.98
CA ALA A 119 -2.54 -12.04 -13.63
C ALA A 119 -2.31 -11.67 -15.09
N GLU A 120 -1.09 -11.86 -15.57
CA GLU A 120 -0.68 -11.58 -16.95
C GLU A 120 0.23 -12.71 -17.43
N GLY A 121 -0.25 -13.44 -18.43
CA GLY A 121 0.43 -14.57 -19.03
C GLY A 121 1.21 -14.21 -20.29
N ARG A 122 1.70 -15.25 -20.98
CA ARG A 122 2.53 -15.13 -22.19
C ARG A 122 1.81 -14.44 -23.37
N HIS A 123 0.47 -14.39 -23.38
CA HIS A 123 -0.36 -13.84 -24.46
C HIS A 123 -0.99 -12.49 -24.09
N ASP A 124 -0.44 -11.78 -23.12
CA ASP A 124 -0.84 -10.43 -22.64
C ASP A 124 -2.30 -10.33 -22.17
N GLU A 125 -2.95 -11.45 -21.89
CA GLU A 125 -4.27 -11.46 -21.26
C GLU A 125 -4.18 -11.05 -19.80
N ARG A 126 -4.59 -9.81 -19.53
CA ARG A 126 -4.66 -9.28 -18.15
C ARG A 126 -6.00 -9.66 -17.53
N ARG A 127 -5.97 -10.51 -16.50
CA ARG A 127 -7.13 -11.00 -15.75
C ARG A 127 -7.10 -10.47 -14.32
N LEU A 128 -8.26 -10.08 -13.79
CA LEU A 128 -8.38 -9.73 -12.38
C LEU A 128 -8.37 -11.00 -11.52
N ALA A 129 -7.26 -11.23 -10.82
CA ALA A 129 -7.05 -12.44 -10.05
C ALA A 129 -7.50 -12.32 -8.58
N CYS A 130 -7.27 -11.17 -7.95
CA CYS A 130 -7.64 -10.97 -6.55
C CYS A 130 -7.92 -9.50 -6.25
N VAL A 131 -8.83 -9.24 -5.31
CA VAL A 131 -9.11 -7.91 -4.76
C VAL A 131 -9.16 -7.99 -3.24
N SER A 132 -8.74 -6.92 -2.57
CA SER A 132 -8.83 -6.83 -1.11
C SER A 132 -8.77 -5.38 -0.65
N GLU A 133 -9.16 -5.15 0.60
CA GLU A 133 -8.93 -3.92 1.33
C GLU A 133 -8.06 -4.18 2.55
N PHE A 134 -7.08 -3.32 2.77
CA PHE A 134 -6.18 -3.37 3.91
C PHE A 134 -6.35 -2.12 4.76
N THR A 135 -6.35 -2.32 6.07
CA THR A 135 -6.25 -1.24 7.04
C THR A 135 -4.85 -1.28 7.67
N MET A 136 -4.05 -0.28 7.35
CA MET A 136 -2.74 -0.06 7.96
C MET A 136 -2.87 0.93 9.12
N VAL A 137 -1.96 0.85 10.09
CA VAL A 137 -1.88 1.81 11.21
C VAL A 137 -0.47 2.37 11.28
N ALA A 138 -0.39 3.70 11.28
CA ALA A 138 0.86 4.41 11.48
C ALA A 138 1.37 4.22 12.91
N VAL A 139 2.64 3.90 13.05
CA VAL A 139 3.29 3.63 14.33
C VAL A 139 4.58 4.43 14.47
N LYS A 140 4.95 4.70 15.72
CA LYS A 140 6.22 5.31 16.10
C LYS A 140 6.90 4.45 17.14
N GLN A 141 8.21 4.30 17.02
CA GLN A 141 9.02 3.58 17.98
C GLN A 141 9.22 4.45 19.24
N ASN A 142 9.03 3.85 20.40
CA ASN A 142 9.29 4.45 21.70
C ASN A 142 10.76 4.20 22.12
N ASP A 143 11.22 4.91 23.13
CA ASP A 143 12.59 4.81 23.65
C ASP A 143 12.93 3.41 24.17
N ASP A 144 11.93 2.64 24.61
CA ASP A 144 12.07 1.25 25.06
C ASP A 144 12.08 0.21 23.92
N GLY A 145 12.02 0.68 22.67
CA GLY A 145 11.97 -0.16 21.46
C GLY A 145 10.57 -0.70 21.09
N SER A 146 9.55 -0.46 21.92
CA SER A 146 8.16 -0.79 21.59
C SER A 146 7.58 0.17 20.57
N TYR A 147 6.41 -0.16 19.99
CA TYR A 147 5.72 0.69 19.03
C TYR A 147 4.35 1.13 19.56
N SER A 148 4.05 2.40 19.38
CA SER A 148 2.74 2.99 19.68
C SER A 148 2.11 3.58 18.43
N LYS A 149 0.76 3.67 18.43
CA LYS A 149 0.03 4.33 17.34
C LYS A 149 0.45 5.79 17.23
N CYS A 150 0.68 6.26 16.02
CA CYS A 150 1.11 7.62 15.73
C CYS A 150 0.09 8.36 14.88
N ILE A 151 -0.25 9.59 15.25
CA ILE A 151 -1.06 10.49 14.39
C ILE A 151 -0.16 10.96 13.27
N HIS A 152 -0.49 10.59 12.03
CA HIS A 152 0.37 10.89 10.87
C HIS A 152 0.13 12.27 10.26
N GLY A 153 -1.01 12.93 10.53
CA GLY A 153 -1.29 14.28 10.05
C GLY A 153 -1.49 14.43 8.53
N GLN A 154 -1.57 13.31 7.80
CA GLN A 154 -1.70 13.32 6.33
C GLN A 154 -3.18 13.37 5.93
N LYS A 155 -3.48 14.00 4.78
CA LYS A 155 -4.83 14.11 4.20
C LYS A 155 -4.81 13.73 2.73
N LEU A 156 -5.90 13.16 2.22
CA LEU A 156 -6.12 13.00 0.79
C LEU A 156 -6.72 14.28 0.21
N GLU A 157 -6.30 14.63 -0.99
CA GLU A 157 -6.99 15.65 -1.78
C GLU A 157 -8.39 15.13 -2.16
N SER A 158 -9.38 15.98 -2.00
CA SER A 158 -10.78 15.72 -2.36
C SER A 158 -11.00 15.72 -3.86
#